data_905b4e81024e418216e9eb29e4d12280
#
_entry.id   905b4e81024e418216e9eb29e4d12280
#
_cell.length_a   1.000
_cell.length_b   1.000
_cell.length_c   1.000
_cell.angle_alpha   90.00
_cell.angle_beta   90.00
_cell.angle_gamma   90.00
#
_symmetry.space_group_name_H-M   'P 1'
#
loop_
_entity.id
_entity.type
_entity.pdbx_description
1 polymer ?
#
loop_
_entity_poly.entity_id
_entity_poly.type
_entity_poly.pdbx_seq_one_letter_code
_entity_poly.pdbx_strand_id
1 'polypeptide(L)'
;MTAIAIAPLAKQPMRFTDLGRLRVQECERVEALRTGLANCGAAVVEEGDSLEISPRELHGATIETHNDHRIAMCFATLGLKVPGIRIKNPACVRKTFPTFFQKLGAPAPGGLGATLLDQQGNRLKPDRLEAD
;
A
#
# COMPACT_ATOMS: atom_id res chain seq x y z
N MET A 1 -8.18 6.26 -0.89
CA MET A 1 -7.09 5.59 -0.14
C MET A 1 -5.77 5.57 -0.90
N THR A 2 -5.76 5.15 -2.13
CA THR A 2 -4.52 5.11 -2.92
C THR A 2 -3.87 6.48 -3.06
N ALA A 3 -4.65 7.53 -3.28
CA ALA A 3 -4.14 8.90 -3.33
C ALA A 3 -3.41 9.29 -2.03
N ILE A 4 -3.93 8.85 -0.88
CA ILE A 4 -3.28 9.06 0.42
C ILE A 4 -1.95 8.31 0.49
N ALA A 5 -1.94 7.04 0.08
CA ALA A 5 -0.74 6.21 0.15
C ALA A 5 0.40 6.73 -0.72
N ILE A 6 0.11 7.32 -1.87
CA ILE A 6 1.13 7.87 -2.78
C ILE A 6 1.41 9.36 -2.58
N ALA A 7 0.66 10.04 -1.72
CA ALA A 7 0.82 11.48 -1.48
C ALA A 7 2.23 11.92 -1.07
N PRO A 8 3.03 11.12 -0.33
CA PRO A 8 4.40 11.50 -0.01
C PRO A 8 5.30 11.69 -1.23
N LEU A 9 4.92 11.12 -2.38
CA LEU A 9 5.66 11.23 -3.64
C LEU A 9 5.33 12.53 -4.41
N ALA A 10 4.35 13.29 -3.95
CA ALA A 10 3.96 14.55 -4.56
C ALA A 10 5.01 15.64 -4.32
N LYS A 11 4.92 16.75 -5.07
CA LYS A 11 5.85 17.87 -4.94
C LYS A 11 5.47 18.85 -3.83
N GLN A 12 4.22 18.80 -3.38
CA GLN A 12 3.68 19.70 -2.36
C GLN A 12 2.87 18.93 -1.32
N PRO A 13 2.71 19.49 -0.10
CA PRO A 13 1.84 18.89 0.91
C PRO A 13 0.42 18.73 0.40
N MET A 14 -0.21 17.63 0.82
CA MET A 14 -1.59 17.32 0.49
C MET A 14 -2.38 17.10 1.78
N ARG A 15 -3.59 17.66 1.84
CA ARG A 15 -4.50 17.48 2.96
C ARG A 15 -5.73 16.72 2.47
N PHE A 16 -6.08 15.66 3.18
CA PHE A 16 -7.27 14.86 2.93
C PHE A 16 -8.22 15.04 4.10
N THR A 17 -9.45 15.42 3.82
CA THR A 17 -10.47 15.73 4.82
C THR A 17 -11.64 14.76 4.75
N ASP A 18 -12.53 14.81 5.75
CA ASP A 18 -13.76 14.01 5.79
C ASP A 18 -13.49 12.49 5.71
N LEU A 19 -12.45 12.04 6.39
CA LEU A 19 -12.02 10.64 6.37
C LEU A 19 -12.73 9.76 7.41
N GLY A 20 -13.67 10.31 8.16
CA GLY A 20 -14.31 9.58 9.26
C GLY A 20 -14.94 8.27 8.84
N ARG A 21 -15.48 8.17 7.62
CA ARG A 21 -16.06 6.94 7.11
C ARG A 21 -15.04 5.81 6.94
N LEU A 22 -13.78 6.14 6.68
CA LEU A 22 -12.71 5.14 6.56
C LEU A 22 -12.38 4.47 7.89
N ARG A 23 -12.77 5.07 9.02
CA ARG A 23 -12.48 4.53 10.35
C ARG A 23 -13.34 3.34 10.72
N VAL A 24 -14.51 3.20 10.10
CA VAL A 24 -15.55 2.22 10.45
C VAL A 24 -15.81 1.20 9.36
N GLN A 25 -14.85 0.95 8.48
CA GLN A 25 -14.95 -0.04 7.40
C GLN A 25 -14.25 -1.36 7.78
N GLU A 26 -13.51 -1.98 6.87
CA GLU A 26 -12.84 -3.28 7.10
C GLU A 26 -11.86 -3.24 8.28
N CYS A 27 -11.22 -2.10 8.51
CA CYS A 27 -10.39 -1.79 9.66
C CYS A 27 -10.47 -0.28 9.91
N GLU A 28 -9.76 0.21 10.92
CA GLU A 28 -9.59 1.66 11.08
C GLU A 28 -8.54 2.12 10.06
N ARG A 29 -9.03 2.47 8.88
CA ARG A 29 -8.19 2.74 7.70
C ARG A 29 -7.37 4.01 7.80
N VAL A 30 -7.85 5.02 8.52
CA VAL A 30 -7.08 6.26 8.73
C VAL A 30 -5.84 5.96 9.55
N GLU A 31 -5.99 5.23 10.64
CA GLU A 31 -4.87 4.81 11.47
C GLU A 31 -3.92 3.87 10.72
N ALA A 32 -4.46 2.91 9.96
CA ALA A 32 -3.66 1.99 9.17
C ALA A 32 -2.80 2.71 8.12
N LEU A 33 -3.38 3.68 7.42
CA LEU A 33 -2.66 4.51 6.45
C LEU A 33 -1.59 5.37 7.13
N ARG A 34 -1.95 6.06 8.20
CA ARG A 34 -1.01 6.89 8.95
C ARG A 34 0.18 6.08 9.47
N THR A 35 -0.11 4.95 10.12
CA THR A 35 0.94 4.10 10.71
C THR A 35 1.83 3.50 9.63
N GLY A 36 1.25 2.97 8.55
CA GLY A 36 2.01 2.40 7.45
C GLY A 36 2.91 3.43 6.78
N LEU A 37 2.40 4.62 6.50
CA LEU A 37 3.18 5.70 5.90
C LEU A 37 4.27 6.19 6.84
N ALA A 38 3.99 6.35 8.13
CA ALA A 38 4.98 6.76 9.12
C ALA A 38 6.12 5.75 9.22
N ASN A 39 5.81 4.44 9.15
CA ASN A 39 6.83 3.39 9.15
C ASN A 39 7.73 3.45 7.90
N CYS A 40 7.23 3.98 6.80
CA CYS A 40 8.02 4.24 5.60
C CYS A 40 8.79 5.57 5.64
N GLY A 41 8.73 6.29 6.75
CA GLY A 41 9.41 7.57 6.92
C GLY A 41 8.62 8.79 6.44
N ALA A 42 7.33 8.63 6.11
CA ALA A 42 6.50 9.74 5.67
C ALA A 42 6.23 10.74 6.80
N ALA A 43 6.09 12.01 6.43
CA ALA A 43 5.63 13.07 7.33
C ALA A 43 4.10 13.13 7.25
N VAL A 44 3.42 12.52 8.19
CA VAL A 44 1.95 12.42 8.24
C VAL A 44 1.46 13.00 9.56
N VAL A 45 0.51 13.93 9.48
CA VAL A 45 -0.16 14.50 10.64
C VAL A 45 -1.64 14.19 10.56
N GLU A 46 -2.15 13.52 11.59
CA GLU A 46 -3.57 13.28 11.77
C GLU A 46 -4.16 14.37 12.64
N GLU A 47 -5.25 14.97 12.18
CA GLU A 47 -5.96 16.03 12.90
C GLU A 47 -7.46 15.82 12.71
N GLY A 48 -8.15 15.33 13.76
CA GLY A 48 -9.53 14.93 13.64
C GLY A 48 -9.70 13.84 12.58
N ASP A 49 -10.59 14.05 11.63
CA ASP A 49 -10.81 13.15 10.48
C ASP A 49 -10.06 13.60 9.23
N SER A 50 -8.90 14.23 9.42
CA SER A 50 -8.05 14.71 8.33
C SER A 50 -6.64 14.15 8.45
N LEU A 51 -5.99 13.94 7.31
CA LEU A 51 -4.56 13.65 7.22
C LEU A 51 -3.88 14.69 6.36
N GLU A 52 -2.77 15.24 6.87
CA GLU A 52 -1.88 16.10 6.09
C GLU A 52 -0.58 15.34 5.84
N ILE A 53 -0.20 15.25 4.58
CA ILE A 53 0.96 14.47 4.15
C ILE A 53 1.88 15.40 3.38
N SER A 54 3.11 15.54 3.89
CA SER A 54 4.14 16.37 3.26
C SER A 54 5.09 15.50 2.43
N PRO A 55 5.63 16.05 1.32
CA PRO A 55 6.64 15.35 0.53
C PRO A 55 7.85 14.99 1.36
N ARG A 56 8.31 13.75 1.24
CA ARG A 56 9.49 13.26 1.92
C ARG A 56 10.05 12.05 1.21
N GLU A 57 11.35 11.85 1.27
CA GLU A 57 11.97 10.63 0.81
C GLU A 57 11.53 9.47 1.71
N LEU A 58 11.06 8.38 1.08
CA LEU A 58 10.57 7.21 1.77
C LEU A 58 11.54 6.04 1.69
N HIS A 59 11.43 5.13 2.63
CA HIS A 59 12.15 3.85 2.63
C HIS A 59 11.17 2.70 2.78
N GLY A 60 11.64 1.47 2.55
CA GLY A 60 10.83 0.27 2.74
C GLY A 60 10.51 0.00 4.21
N ALA A 61 9.40 -0.66 4.42
CA ALA A 61 8.95 -1.11 5.72
C ALA A 61 7.98 -2.27 5.57
N THR A 62 7.73 -2.98 6.66
CA THR A 62 6.67 -3.99 6.71
C THR A 62 5.34 -3.32 7.00
N ILE A 63 4.37 -3.57 6.15
CA ILE A 63 3.03 -2.99 6.24
C ILE A 63 2.07 -4.02 6.84
N GLU A 64 1.48 -3.66 7.97
CA GLU A 64 0.38 -4.42 8.55
C GLU A 64 -0.91 -4.09 7.78
N THR A 65 -1.53 -5.10 7.18
CA THR A 65 -2.72 -4.90 6.34
C THR A 65 -4.02 -4.99 7.11
N HIS A 66 -4.00 -5.49 8.36
CA HIS A 66 -5.21 -5.71 9.17
C HIS A 66 -6.25 -6.55 8.42
N ASN A 67 -5.79 -7.48 7.58
CA ASN A 67 -6.65 -8.28 6.70
C ASN A 67 -7.53 -7.43 5.76
N ASP A 68 -7.10 -6.21 5.47
CA ASP A 68 -7.83 -5.28 4.60
C ASP A 68 -7.19 -5.25 3.22
N HIS A 69 -7.94 -5.76 2.23
CA HIS A 69 -7.50 -5.85 0.85
C HIS A 69 -7.12 -4.49 0.24
N ARG A 70 -7.80 -3.42 0.65
CA ARG A 70 -7.51 -2.07 0.13
C ARG A 70 -6.22 -1.50 0.71
N ILE A 71 -5.92 -1.78 1.98
CA ILE A 71 -4.63 -1.39 2.57
C ILE A 71 -3.49 -2.12 1.85
N ALA A 72 -3.63 -3.44 1.63
CA ALA A 72 -2.63 -4.20 0.89
C ALA A 72 -2.36 -3.63 -0.50
N MET A 73 -3.42 -3.34 -1.26
CA MET A 73 -3.29 -2.81 -2.62
C MET A 73 -2.71 -1.40 -2.66
N CYS A 74 -3.08 -0.52 -1.72
CA CYS A 74 -2.54 0.83 -1.63
C CYS A 74 -1.03 0.84 -1.40
N PHE A 75 -0.55 0.07 -0.45
CA PHE A 75 0.88 0.01 -0.15
C PHE A 75 1.67 -0.77 -1.20
N ALA A 76 1.08 -1.77 -1.83
CA ALA A 76 1.70 -2.42 -2.99
C ALA A 76 1.90 -1.44 -4.14
N THR A 77 0.94 -0.54 -4.37
CA THR A 77 1.06 0.53 -5.37
C THR A 77 2.19 1.49 -5.02
N LEU A 78 2.31 1.90 -3.75
CA LEU A 78 3.45 2.69 -3.28
C LEU A 78 4.77 1.97 -3.53
N GLY A 79 4.80 0.65 -3.35
CA GLY A 79 5.97 -0.19 -3.57
C GLY A 79 6.51 -0.18 -5.00
N LEU A 80 5.73 0.27 -5.99
CA LEU A 80 6.21 0.45 -7.36
C LEU A 80 7.30 1.54 -7.46
N LYS A 81 7.33 2.48 -6.51
CA LYS A 81 8.29 3.58 -6.46
C LYS A 81 9.24 3.49 -5.26
N VAL A 82 8.83 2.82 -4.19
CA VAL A 82 9.60 2.73 -2.95
C VAL A 82 10.08 1.29 -2.78
N PRO A 83 11.38 1.01 -2.97
CA PRO A 83 11.90 -0.34 -2.79
C PRO A 83 11.77 -0.82 -1.34
N GLY A 84 11.55 -2.12 -1.17
CA GLY A 84 11.56 -2.74 0.16
C GLY A 84 10.24 -2.66 0.92
N ILE A 85 9.16 -2.23 0.28
CA ILE A 85 7.82 -2.35 0.86
C ILE A 85 7.47 -3.84 0.96
N ARG A 86 7.14 -4.28 2.18
CA ARG A 86 6.73 -5.66 2.47
C ARG A 86 5.29 -5.67 2.92
N ILE A 87 4.46 -6.44 2.24
CA ILE A 87 3.02 -6.55 2.55
C ILE A 87 2.79 -7.79 3.40
N LYS A 88 2.30 -7.60 4.60
CA LYS A 88 1.92 -8.69 5.49
C LYS A 88 0.53 -9.18 5.13
N ASN A 89 0.35 -10.51 5.05
CA ASN A 89 -0.91 -11.13 4.64
C ASN A 89 -1.42 -10.62 3.27
N PRO A 90 -0.63 -10.74 2.19
CA PRO A 90 -1.05 -10.25 0.88
C PRO A 90 -2.27 -11.00 0.31
N ALA A 91 -2.54 -12.21 0.77
CA ALA A 91 -3.67 -13.01 0.34
C ALA A 91 -5.04 -12.35 0.64
N CYS A 92 -5.09 -11.35 1.52
CA CYS A 92 -6.34 -10.63 1.81
C CYS A 92 -6.94 -9.93 0.58
N VAL A 93 -6.16 -9.71 -0.49
CA VAL A 93 -6.67 -9.14 -1.75
C VAL A 93 -7.69 -10.02 -2.45
N ARG A 94 -7.71 -11.33 -2.16
CA ARG A 94 -8.64 -12.28 -2.78
C ARG A 94 -10.11 -11.90 -2.60
N LYS A 95 -10.42 -11.11 -1.59
CA LYS A 95 -11.79 -10.66 -1.32
C LYS A 95 -12.40 -9.90 -2.50
N THR A 96 -11.62 -9.09 -3.19
CA THR A 96 -12.11 -8.23 -4.28
C THR A 96 -11.28 -8.30 -5.54
N PHE A 97 -10.00 -8.66 -5.45
CA PHE A 97 -9.10 -8.69 -6.61
C PHE A 97 -8.08 -9.83 -6.47
N PRO A 98 -8.51 -11.09 -6.62
CA PRO A 98 -7.64 -12.25 -6.38
C PRO A 98 -6.40 -12.33 -7.25
N THR A 99 -6.40 -11.70 -8.43
CA THR A 99 -5.26 -11.68 -9.35
C THR A 99 -4.42 -10.38 -9.26
N PHE A 100 -4.60 -9.59 -8.21
CA PHE A 100 -3.93 -8.28 -8.08
C PHE A 100 -2.41 -8.39 -8.23
N PHE A 101 -1.76 -9.27 -7.45
CA PHE A 101 -0.30 -9.39 -7.49
C PHE A 101 0.18 -10.03 -8.78
N GLN A 102 -0.58 -10.93 -9.39
CA GLN A 102 -0.27 -11.47 -10.71
C GLN A 102 -0.21 -10.35 -11.76
N LYS A 103 -1.20 -9.46 -11.75
CA LYS A 103 -1.23 -8.33 -12.68
C LYS A 103 -0.16 -7.28 -12.36
N LEU A 104 0.15 -7.09 -11.10
CA LEU A 104 1.22 -6.17 -10.70
C LEU A 104 2.57 -6.65 -11.23
N GLY A 105 2.85 -7.96 -11.13
CA GLY A 105 4.14 -8.54 -11.50
C GLY A 105 4.26 -9.00 -12.95
N ALA A 106 3.15 -9.20 -13.66
CA ALA A 106 3.20 -9.66 -15.05
C ALA A 106 3.88 -8.62 -15.94
N PRO A 107 4.61 -9.06 -17.00
CA PRO A 107 5.24 -8.11 -17.92
C PRO A 107 4.21 -7.35 -18.74
N ALA A 108 4.57 -6.15 -19.21
CA ALA A 108 3.73 -5.38 -20.10
C ALA A 108 3.51 -6.16 -21.43
N PRO A 109 2.31 -6.04 -22.07
CA PRO A 109 1.19 -5.16 -21.69
C PRO A 109 0.21 -5.79 -20.69
N GLY A 110 0.40 -7.03 -20.26
CA GLY A 110 -0.53 -7.74 -19.38
C GLY A 110 -0.48 -7.27 -17.91
N GLY A 111 0.61 -6.62 -17.50
CA GLY A 111 0.82 -6.14 -16.14
C GLY A 111 1.80 -4.99 -16.08
N LEU A 112 2.24 -4.67 -14.87
CA LEU A 112 3.13 -3.53 -14.61
C LEU A 112 4.61 -3.92 -14.49
N GLY A 113 4.93 -5.20 -14.55
CA GLY A 113 6.31 -5.68 -14.53
C GLY A 113 7.02 -5.49 -13.19
N ALA A 114 6.28 -5.38 -12.09
CA ALA A 114 6.86 -5.23 -10.76
C ALA A 114 7.65 -6.48 -10.37
N THR A 115 8.77 -6.29 -9.68
CA THR A 115 9.52 -7.40 -9.08
C THR A 115 8.91 -7.73 -7.72
N LEU A 116 8.39 -8.93 -7.57
CA LEU A 116 7.81 -9.43 -6.34
C LEU A 116 8.75 -10.49 -5.75
N LEU A 117 9.03 -10.37 -4.46
CA LEU A 117 9.95 -11.27 -3.76
C LEU A 117 9.21 -11.99 -2.62
N ASP A 118 9.64 -13.21 -2.33
CA ASP A 118 9.18 -13.93 -1.14
C ASP A 118 9.92 -13.45 0.12
N GLN A 119 9.64 -14.08 1.26
CA GLN A 119 10.25 -13.71 2.54
C GLN A 119 11.78 -13.97 2.56
N GLN A 120 12.26 -14.85 1.69
CA GLN A 120 13.67 -15.18 1.56
C GLN A 120 14.39 -14.33 0.52
N GLY A 121 13.67 -13.41 -0.14
CA GLY A 121 14.22 -12.56 -1.18
C GLY A 121 14.27 -13.18 -2.57
N ASN A 122 13.64 -14.33 -2.78
CA ASN A 122 13.56 -14.97 -4.08
C ASN A 122 12.46 -14.35 -4.94
N ARG A 123 12.74 -14.18 -6.23
CA ARG A 123 11.77 -13.62 -7.17
C ARG A 123 10.59 -14.57 -7.38
N LEU A 124 9.40 -14.06 -7.16
CA LEU A 124 8.15 -14.77 -7.43
C LEU A 124 7.78 -14.67 -8.92
N LYS A 125 7.29 -15.78 -9.48
CA LYS A 125 6.77 -15.79 -10.84
C LYS A 125 5.29 -15.39 -10.83
N PRO A 126 4.89 -14.36 -11.59
CA PRO A 126 3.52 -13.86 -11.55
C PRO A 126 2.44 -14.90 -11.83
N ASP A 127 2.73 -15.85 -12.73
CA ASP A 127 1.82 -16.93 -13.11
C ASP A 127 1.58 -17.96 -11.98
N ARG A 128 2.39 -17.91 -10.93
CA ARG A 128 2.29 -18.80 -9.76
C ARG A 128 1.82 -18.09 -8.49
N LEU A 129 1.43 -16.83 -8.61
CA LEU A 129 0.91 -16.05 -7.49
C LEU A 129 -0.59 -16.28 -7.38
N GLU A 130 -0.98 -17.14 -6.47
CA GLU A 130 -2.39 -17.35 -6.11
C GLU A 130 -2.67 -16.64 -4.77
N ALA A 131 -3.81 -15.99 -4.70
CA ALA A 131 -4.27 -15.34 -3.47
C ALA A 131 -5.10 -16.34 -2.65
N ASP A 132 -4.45 -17.40 -2.21
CA ASP A 132 -5.08 -18.45 -1.40
C ASP A 132 -5.23 -18.08 0.08
#